data_97352c0566a22a799111ed07d5f0105e
#
_entry.id   97352c0566a22a799111ed07d5f0105e
#
_cell.length_a   1.000
_cell.length_b   1.000
_cell.length_c   1.000
_cell.angle_alpha   90.00
_cell.angle_beta   90.00
_cell.angle_gamma   90.00
#
_symmetry.space_group_name_H-M   'P 1'
#
loop_
_entity.id
_entity.type
_entity.pdbx_description
1 polymer ?
#
loop_
_entity_poly.entity_id
_entity_poly.type
_entity_poly.pdbx_seq_one_letter_code
_entity_poly.pdbx_strand_id
1 'polypeptide(L)'
;EFRRVLFRSNPPTPVSAIEPYLDKVDMVLVMSVNPGFGGQKFIPESLDKVKEIRSLLDAKGLDTDIEIDGGVNAGNLASVLEAGANVIVAGSAIFSGDVADNVKKFKEIMGAW
;
A
#
# COMPACT_ATOMS: atom_id res chain seq x y z
N GLU A 1 6.78 4.57 25.71
CA GLU A 1 6.68 3.46 24.78
C GLU A 1 5.82 3.83 23.57
N PHE A 2 6.41 3.76 22.38
CA PHE A 2 5.70 4.08 21.16
C PHE A 2 5.09 2.83 20.55
N ARG A 3 3.79 2.84 20.34
CA ARG A 3 3.08 1.81 19.59
C ARG A 3 2.46 2.46 18.38
N ARG A 4 2.75 1.90 17.22
CA ARG A 4 2.06 2.33 16.00
C ARG A 4 0.68 1.67 15.95
N VAL A 5 -0.33 2.49 15.72
CA VAL A 5 -1.71 2.00 15.53
C VAL A 5 -1.96 1.83 14.05
N LEU A 6 -2.32 0.61 13.67
CA LEU A 6 -2.56 0.23 12.29
C LEU A 6 -4.04 -0.04 12.06
N PHE A 7 -4.61 0.54 11.01
CA PHE A 7 -5.93 0.15 10.51
C PHE A 7 -5.76 -0.68 9.25
N ARG A 8 -6.23 -1.93 9.28
CA ARG A 8 -6.16 -2.84 8.14
C ARG A 8 -7.44 -2.73 7.31
N SER A 9 -7.29 -2.37 6.03
CA SER A 9 -8.38 -2.32 5.06
C SER A 9 -8.28 -3.52 4.11
N ASN A 10 -9.25 -4.40 4.17
CA ASN A 10 -9.38 -5.52 3.21
C ASN A 10 -10.09 -5.05 1.94
N PRO A 11 -10.01 -5.80 0.82
CA PRO A 11 -10.62 -5.36 -0.44
C PRO A 11 -12.08 -4.90 -0.33
N PRO A 12 -12.98 -5.59 0.39
CA PRO A 12 -14.36 -5.14 0.50
C PRO A 12 -14.58 -4.00 1.50
N THR A 13 -13.56 -3.60 2.28
CA THR A 13 -13.72 -2.52 3.26
C THR A 13 -13.80 -1.16 2.56
N PRO A 14 -14.91 -0.41 2.67
CA PRO A 14 -15.02 0.89 2.03
C PRO A 14 -14.20 1.95 2.76
N VAL A 15 -13.79 2.99 2.04
CA VAL A 15 -13.06 4.13 2.63
C VAL A 15 -13.88 4.81 3.72
N SER A 16 -15.20 4.86 3.57
CA SER A 16 -16.09 5.43 4.58
C SER A 16 -15.98 4.75 5.95
N ALA A 17 -15.57 3.48 5.99
CA ALA A 17 -15.35 2.77 7.26
C ALA A 17 -14.01 3.16 7.91
N ILE A 18 -13.07 3.67 7.13
CA ILE A 18 -11.72 4.05 7.58
C ILE A 18 -11.68 5.51 8.03
N GLU A 19 -12.42 6.37 7.32
CA GLU A 19 -12.35 7.82 7.49
C GLU A 19 -12.46 8.31 8.95
N PRO A 20 -13.38 7.78 9.78
CA PRO A 20 -13.50 8.22 11.18
C PRO A 20 -12.26 7.95 12.04
N TYR A 21 -11.37 7.05 11.60
CA TYR A 21 -10.20 6.63 12.35
C TYR A 21 -8.88 7.21 11.84
N LEU A 22 -8.90 7.98 10.74
CA LEU A 22 -7.67 8.46 10.11
C LEU A 22 -6.81 9.32 11.03
N ASP A 23 -7.42 10.09 11.92
CA ASP A 23 -6.72 10.93 12.88
C ASP A 23 -6.25 10.16 14.14
N LYS A 24 -6.63 8.89 14.25
CA LYS A 24 -6.34 8.05 15.41
C LYS A 24 -5.33 6.94 15.12
N VAL A 25 -4.95 6.78 13.86
CA VAL A 25 -4.03 5.72 13.43
C VAL A 25 -2.74 6.33 12.88
N ASP A 26 -1.66 5.56 12.99
CA ASP A 26 -0.35 5.96 12.46
C ASP A 26 -0.14 5.44 11.03
N MET A 27 -0.87 4.40 10.65
CA MET A 27 -0.74 3.77 9.36
C MET A 27 -2.06 3.12 8.94
N VAL A 28 -2.36 3.22 7.66
CA VAL A 28 -3.45 2.46 7.03
C VAL A 28 -2.83 1.41 6.13
N LEU A 29 -3.13 0.14 6.38
CA LEU A 29 -2.71 -0.96 5.52
C LEU A 29 -3.83 -1.27 4.54
N VAL A 30 -3.57 -1.08 3.25
CA VAL A 30 -4.49 -1.44 2.17
C VAL A 30 -4.08 -2.80 1.62
N MET A 31 -4.93 -3.79 1.82
CA MET A 31 -4.73 -5.11 1.22
C MET A 31 -5.18 -5.06 -0.24
N SER A 32 -4.28 -5.39 -1.14
CA SER A 32 -4.51 -5.38 -2.59
C SER A 32 -4.71 -6.78 -3.19
N VAL A 33 -4.90 -7.76 -2.31
CA VAL A 33 -5.36 -9.13 -2.62
C VAL A 33 -6.31 -9.56 -1.52
N ASN A 34 -7.11 -10.62 -1.77
CA ASN A 34 -7.96 -11.18 -0.71
C ASN A 34 -7.10 -11.91 0.31
N PRO A 35 -7.21 -11.59 1.63
CA PRO A 35 -6.38 -12.23 2.65
C PRO A 35 -6.59 -13.75 2.72
N GLY A 36 -5.53 -14.46 3.07
CA GLY A 36 -5.57 -15.91 3.28
C GLY A 36 -5.24 -16.74 2.04
N PHE A 37 -5.03 -16.12 0.90
CA PHE A 37 -4.69 -16.82 -0.35
C PHE A 37 -3.34 -16.31 -0.86
N GLY A 38 -2.38 -17.21 -1.02
CA GLY A 38 -1.08 -16.88 -1.59
C GLY A 38 -1.13 -16.74 -3.11
N GLY A 39 -0.20 -15.96 -3.68
CA GLY A 39 0.00 -15.85 -5.12
C GLY A 39 -1.12 -15.18 -5.89
N GLN A 40 -1.98 -14.43 -5.25
CA GLN A 40 -3.06 -13.71 -5.91
C GLN A 40 -2.55 -12.50 -6.68
N LYS A 41 -3.29 -12.16 -7.73
CA LYS A 41 -3.00 -10.97 -8.53
C LYS A 41 -3.45 -9.71 -7.78
N PHE A 42 -2.71 -8.64 -8.00
CA PHE A 42 -3.05 -7.31 -7.52
C PHE A 42 -4.47 -6.89 -7.95
N ILE A 43 -5.24 -6.38 -7.01
CA ILE A 43 -6.59 -5.87 -7.27
C ILE A 43 -6.50 -4.40 -7.68
N PRO A 44 -6.78 -4.04 -8.96
CA PRO A 44 -6.60 -2.66 -9.44
C PRO A 44 -7.42 -1.61 -8.70
N GLU A 45 -8.59 -1.98 -8.20
CA GLU A 45 -9.46 -1.08 -7.43
C GLU A 45 -8.80 -0.59 -6.13
N SER A 46 -7.76 -1.30 -5.66
CA SER A 46 -6.96 -0.88 -4.49
C SER A 46 -6.26 0.45 -4.74
N LEU A 47 -5.91 0.76 -5.99
CA LEU A 47 -5.31 2.05 -6.36
C LEU A 47 -6.27 3.20 -6.10
N ASP A 48 -7.53 3.04 -6.44
CA ASP A 48 -8.55 4.06 -6.20
C ASP A 48 -8.74 4.29 -4.71
N LYS A 49 -8.74 3.21 -3.92
CA LYS A 49 -8.82 3.30 -2.46
C LYS A 49 -7.62 4.07 -1.88
N VAL A 50 -6.40 3.77 -2.33
CA VAL A 50 -5.20 4.47 -1.88
C VAL A 50 -5.29 5.96 -2.23
N LYS A 51 -5.69 6.30 -3.45
CA LYS A 51 -5.87 7.70 -3.89
C LYS A 51 -6.84 8.45 -3.01
N GLU A 52 -7.98 7.82 -2.71
CA GLU A 52 -9.01 8.43 -1.87
C GLU A 52 -8.53 8.66 -0.44
N ILE A 53 -7.86 7.66 0.15
CA ILE A 53 -7.29 7.78 1.49
C ILE A 53 -6.22 8.87 1.53
N ARG A 54 -5.34 8.94 0.53
CA ARG A 54 -4.30 9.97 0.46
C ARG A 54 -4.92 11.37 0.36
N SER A 55 -5.95 11.53 -0.44
CA SER A 55 -6.67 12.80 -0.55
C SER A 55 -7.30 13.23 0.78
N LEU A 56 -7.89 12.30 1.52
CA LEU A 56 -8.46 12.56 2.83
C LEU A 56 -7.40 12.96 3.85
N LEU A 57 -6.26 12.28 3.85
CA LEU A 57 -5.14 12.59 4.75
C LEU A 57 -4.58 13.98 4.46
N ASP A 58 -4.39 14.30 3.19
CA ASP A 58 -3.88 15.62 2.77
C ASP A 58 -4.85 16.73 3.16
N ALA A 59 -6.14 16.50 2.97
CA ALA A 59 -7.19 17.47 3.34
C ALA A 59 -7.24 17.72 4.86
N LYS A 60 -6.90 16.71 5.66
CA LYS A 60 -6.85 16.80 7.13
C LYS A 60 -5.49 17.25 7.66
N GLY A 61 -4.48 17.38 6.81
CA GLY A 61 -3.12 17.72 7.22
C GLY A 61 -2.44 16.63 8.05
N LEU A 62 -2.73 15.36 7.77
CA LEU A 62 -2.20 14.22 8.52
C LEU A 62 -1.04 13.57 7.79
N ASP A 63 -0.02 13.13 8.56
CA ASP A 63 1.18 12.44 8.07
C ASP A 63 1.06 10.93 8.13
N THR A 64 -0.12 10.40 8.22
CA THR A 64 -0.39 8.96 8.30
C THR A 64 0.20 8.23 7.09
N ASP A 65 0.91 7.14 7.35
CA ASP A 65 1.47 6.30 6.28
C ASP A 65 0.38 5.44 5.65
N ILE A 66 0.52 5.21 4.35
CA ILE A 66 -0.33 4.26 3.61
C ILE A 66 0.56 3.12 3.15
N GLU A 67 0.33 1.93 3.71
CA GLU A 67 1.00 0.70 3.33
C GLU A 67 0.11 -0.08 2.37
N ILE A 68 0.72 -0.67 1.36
CA ILE A 68 0.02 -1.56 0.43
C ILE A 68 0.67 -2.95 0.47
N ASP A 69 -0.16 -3.98 0.53
CA ASP A 69 0.30 -5.37 0.62
C ASP A 69 -0.56 -6.26 -0.28
N GLY A 70 0.09 -6.93 -1.19
CA GLY A 70 -0.52 -7.94 -2.05
C GLY A 70 -0.34 -7.69 -3.53
N GLY A 71 0.42 -8.55 -4.20
CA GLY A 71 0.55 -8.55 -5.66
C GLY A 71 1.33 -7.39 -6.26
N VAL A 72 2.04 -6.59 -5.44
CA VAL A 72 2.87 -5.50 -5.95
C VAL A 72 4.11 -6.06 -6.62
N ASN A 73 4.41 -5.57 -7.82
CA ASN A 73 5.57 -5.98 -8.61
C ASN A 73 6.15 -4.77 -9.35
N ALA A 74 7.25 -4.96 -10.08
CA ALA A 74 7.89 -3.88 -10.82
C ALA A 74 6.96 -3.25 -11.87
N GLY A 75 6.01 -4.02 -12.40
CA GLY A 75 5.07 -3.54 -13.43
C GLY A 75 4.00 -2.60 -12.90
N ASN A 76 3.62 -2.72 -11.63
CA ASN A 76 2.56 -1.88 -11.03
C ASN A 76 3.07 -0.94 -9.94
N LEU A 77 4.34 -1.05 -9.54
CA LEU A 77 4.90 -0.26 -8.43
C LEU A 77 4.77 1.25 -8.67
N ALA A 78 5.06 1.72 -9.87
CA ALA A 78 4.96 3.15 -10.19
C ALA A 78 3.53 3.66 -9.99
N SER A 79 2.52 2.90 -10.42
CA SER A 79 1.11 3.24 -10.23
C SER A 79 0.72 3.28 -8.75
N VAL A 80 1.26 2.36 -7.97
CA VAL A 80 1.03 2.29 -6.51
C VAL A 80 1.59 3.53 -5.81
N LEU A 81 2.82 3.92 -6.15
CA LEU A 81 3.47 5.12 -5.59
C LEU A 81 2.73 6.39 -6.03
N GLU A 82 2.34 6.47 -7.29
CA GLU A 82 1.59 7.60 -7.84
C GLU A 82 0.23 7.75 -7.16
N ALA A 83 -0.40 6.66 -6.77
CA ALA A 83 -1.65 6.68 -6.03
C ALA A 83 -1.50 7.27 -4.62
N GLY A 84 -0.30 7.20 -4.04
CA GLY A 84 0.00 7.81 -2.74
C GLY A 84 0.45 6.86 -1.65
N ALA A 85 0.68 5.57 -1.95
CA ALA A 85 1.25 4.64 -1.00
C ALA A 85 2.73 4.96 -0.76
N ASN A 86 3.17 4.90 0.48
CA ASN A 86 4.56 5.20 0.85
C ASN A 86 5.26 4.06 1.59
N VAL A 87 4.55 3.00 1.92
CA VAL A 87 5.13 1.77 2.48
C VAL A 87 4.68 0.61 1.59
N ILE A 88 5.65 -0.11 1.02
CA ILE A 88 5.37 -1.13 0.00
C ILE A 88 5.81 -2.50 0.50
N VAL A 89 4.88 -3.45 0.45
CA VAL A 89 5.17 -4.87 0.71
C VAL A 89 5.10 -5.62 -0.62
N ALA A 90 6.21 -6.17 -1.05
CA ALA A 90 6.34 -6.80 -2.36
C ALA A 90 7.11 -8.13 -2.30
N GLY A 91 6.88 -8.91 -1.26
CA GLY A 91 7.68 -10.09 -0.94
C GLY A 91 7.86 -11.06 -2.10
N SER A 92 6.78 -11.57 -2.69
CA SER A 92 6.90 -12.59 -3.75
C SER A 92 7.53 -12.03 -5.03
N ALA A 93 7.28 -10.77 -5.37
CA ALA A 93 7.88 -10.14 -6.54
C ALA A 93 9.40 -9.95 -6.37
N ILE A 94 9.86 -9.72 -5.14
CA ILE A 94 11.29 -9.56 -4.85
C ILE A 94 11.99 -10.90 -4.74
N PHE A 95 11.37 -11.90 -4.11
CA PHE A 95 12.01 -13.17 -3.81
C PHE A 95 11.84 -14.25 -4.88
N SER A 96 11.14 -13.98 -5.97
CA SER A 96 11.04 -14.88 -7.11
C SER A 96 12.16 -14.60 -8.10
N GLY A 97 12.90 -15.64 -8.53
CA GLY A 97 14.00 -15.50 -9.49
C GLY A 97 15.23 -14.82 -8.89
N ASP A 98 15.79 -13.84 -9.60
CA ASP A 98 17.00 -13.11 -9.16
C ASP A 98 16.63 -12.02 -8.16
N VAL A 99 16.86 -12.30 -6.89
CA VAL A 99 16.53 -11.38 -5.79
C VAL A 99 17.29 -10.05 -5.90
N ALA A 100 18.58 -10.09 -6.21
CA ALA A 100 19.41 -8.89 -6.31
C ALA A 100 18.92 -7.96 -7.42
N ASP A 101 18.56 -8.52 -8.59
CA ASP A 101 18.04 -7.74 -9.70
C ASP A 101 16.66 -7.16 -9.38
N ASN A 102 15.78 -7.93 -8.74
CA ASN A 102 14.46 -7.48 -8.32
C ASN A 102 14.55 -6.32 -7.33
N VAL A 103 15.41 -6.42 -6.34
CA VAL A 103 15.64 -5.33 -5.36
C VAL A 103 16.14 -4.08 -6.07
N LYS A 104 17.08 -4.24 -7.00
CA LYS A 104 17.62 -3.12 -7.78
C LYS A 104 16.53 -2.40 -8.58
N LYS A 105 15.67 -3.17 -9.28
CA LYS A 105 14.55 -2.61 -10.05
C LYS A 105 13.59 -1.83 -9.17
N PHE A 106 13.21 -2.36 -8.01
CA PHE A 106 12.33 -1.67 -7.07
C PHE A 106 12.94 -0.38 -6.55
N LYS A 107 14.23 -0.41 -6.18
CA LYS A 107 14.93 0.80 -5.72
C LYS A 107 15.03 1.87 -6.80
N GLU A 108 15.27 1.49 -8.04
CA GLU A 108 15.32 2.42 -9.17
C GLU A 108 13.96 3.10 -9.38
N ILE A 109 12.88 2.34 -9.36
CA ILE A 109 11.52 2.89 -9.50
C ILE A 109 11.19 3.81 -8.33
N MET A 110 11.44 3.38 -7.09
CA MET A 110 11.15 4.17 -5.90
C MET A 110 12.02 5.42 -5.82
N GLY A 111 13.26 5.35 -6.27
CA GLY A 111 14.17 6.49 -6.29
C GLY A 111 13.76 7.61 -7.24
N ALA A 112 12.87 7.33 -8.20
CA ALA A 112 12.29 8.34 -9.09
C ALA A 112 11.18 9.15 -8.41
N TRP A 113 10.78 8.79 -7.23
CA TRP A 113 9.70 9.41 -6.46
C TRP A 113 10.25 10.02 -5.16
#